data_f5454764f2ccc1b25008f72a69060799
#
_entry.id   f5454764f2ccc1b25008f72a69060799
#
_cell.length_a   1.000
_cell.length_b   1.000
_cell.length_c   1.000
_cell.angle_alpha   90.00
_cell.angle_beta   90.00
_cell.angle_gamma   90.00
#
_symmetry.space_group_name_H-M   'P 1'
#
loop_
_entity.id
_entity.type
_entity.pdbx_description
1 polymer ?
#
loop_
_entity_poly.entity_id
_entity_poly.type
_entity_poly.pdbx_seq_one_letter_code
_entity_poly.pdbx_strand_id
1 'polypeptide(L)'
;VILDKSFGAPKTTKDGVTVAKEIELKDKFENMGAQMVKEVASKTNDVAGDGTTTATVLAQAIAREGCKAVAAGMNPMDVKRGIDIATATVVEELNKNSKKITSRAEVAQVGTISSNGEKEIGELLATAMEKVGKEGVITVEEAKGLETELDVVEGMQFDRGYLSPYFITNSD
;
A
#
# COMPACT_ATOMS: atom_id res chain seq x y z
N VAL A 1 -13.60 -0.49 -9.05
CA VAL A 1 -14.20 -1.72 -8.51
C VAL A 1 -15.29 -1.36 -7.53
N ILE A 2 -16.40 -2.07 -7.56
CA ILE A 2 -17.50 -1.93 -6.61
C ILE A 2 -17.44 -3.15 -5.69
N LEU A 3 -17.33 -2.91 -4.40
CA LEU A 3 -17.28 -3.93 -3.36
C LEU A 3 -18.64 -3.99 -2.67
N ASP A 4 -19.21 -5.18 -2.62
CA ASP A 4 -20.43 -5.43 -1.87
C ASP A 4 -20.13 -5.42 -0.37
N LYS A 5 -21.06 -4.91 0.41
CA LYS A 5 -20.97 -4.92 1.88
C LYS A 5 -22.19 -5.61 2.46
N SER A 6 -21.96 -6.44 3.46
CA SER A 6 -23.04 -7.11 4.20
C SER A 6 -24.03 -6.14 4.85
N PHE A 7 -23.56 -4.91 5.15
CA PHE A 7 -24.37 -3.82 5.70
C PHE A 7 -23.92 -2.48 5.09
N GLY A 8 -24.90 -1.67 4.65
CA GLY A 8 -24.67 -0.34 4.09
C GLY A 8 -24.56 -0.32 2.57
N ALA A 9 -24.18 0.83 2.02
CA ALA A 9 -24.01 1.01 0.59
C ALA A 9 -22.74 0.32 0.07
N PRO A 10 -22.72 -0.16 -1.18
CA PRO A 10 -21.52 -0.70 -1.80
C PRO A 10 -20.38 0.33 -1.80
N LYS A 11 -19.16 -0.12 -1.53
CA LYS A 11 -17.98 0.74 -1.57
C LYS A 11 -17.35 0.74 -2.95
N THR A 12 -17.20 1.91 -3.56
CA THR A 12 -16.45 2.07 -4.80
C THR A 12 -15.01 2.45 -4.47
N THR A 13 -14.05 1.72 -5.03
CA THR A 13 -12.62 1.98 -4.80
C THR A 13 -11.79 1.70 -6.05
N LYS A 14 -10.67 2.43 -6.18
CA LYS A 14 -9.60 2.15 -7.15
C LYS A 14 -8.37 1.54 -6.47
N ASP A 15 -8.35 1.51 -5.14
CA ASP A 15 -7.22 1.01 -4.35
C ASP A 15 -7.10 -0.50 -4.40
N GLY A 16 -5.90 -0.97 -4.80
CA GLY A 16 -5.62 -2.39 -4.96
C GLY A 16 -5.60 -3.18 -3.66
N VAL A 17 -5.11 -2.61 -2.56
CA VAL A 17 -5.09 -3.30 -1.26
C VAL A 17 -6.49 -3.47 -0.69
N THR A 18 -7.35 -2.46 -0.84
CA THR A 18 -8.76 -2.55 -0.43
C THR A 18 -9.49 -3.65 -1.19
N VAL A 19 -9.28 -3.73 -2.52
CA VAL A 19 -9.85 -4.80 -3.34
C VAL A 19 -9.30 -6.16 -2.92
N ALA A 20 -7.99 -6.28 -2.73
CA ALA A 20 -7.36 -7.55 -2.37
C ALA A 20 -7.88 -8.09 -1.03
N LYS A 21 -8.12 -7.22 -0.06
CA LYS A 21 -8.64 -7.60 1.28
C LYS A 21 -10.05 -8.22 1.24
N GLU A 22 -10.86 -7.85 0.26
CA GLU A 22 -12.24 -8.35 0.12
C GLU A 22 -12.34 -9.64 -0.72
N ILE A 23 -11.24 -10.10 -1.33
CA ILE A 23 -11.25 -11.32 -2.13
C ILE A 23 -11.36 -12.54 -1.21
N GLU A 24 -12.43 -13.30 -1.38
CA GLU A 24 -12.66 -14.57 -0.71
C GLU A 24 -13.11 -15.62 -1.71
N LEU A 25 -12.42 -16.76 -1.75
CA LEU A 25 -12.67 -17.82 -2.70
C LEU A 25 -13.35 -19.01 -2.01
N LYS A 26 -14.24 -19.68 -2.74
CA LYS A 26 -15.01 -20.81 -2.21
C LYS A 26 -14.16 -22.05 -1.93
N ASP A 27 -13.17 -22.30 -2.80
CA ASP A 27 -12.24 -23.41 -2.61
C ASP A 27 -11.21 -23.05 -1.53
N LYS A 28 -11.04 -23.93 -0.56
CA LYS A 28 -10.16 -23.70 0.58
C LYS A 28 -8.69 -23.55 0.20
N PHE A 29 -8.21 -24.31 -0.77
CA PHE A 29 -6.81 -24.24 -1.21
C PHE A 29 -6.54 -23.00 -2.06
N GLU A 30 -7.47 -22.67 -2.96
CA GLU A 30 -7.39 -21.42 -3.71
C GLU A 30 -7.44 -20.21 -2.78
N ASN A 31 -8.28 -20.26 -1.75
CA ASN A 31 -8.38 -19.20 -0.76
C ASN A 31 -7.08 -19.02 0.06
N MET A 32 -6.36 -20.10 0.35
CA MET A 32 -5.03 -19.99 0.97
C MET A 32 -4.06 -19.18 0.09
N GLY A 33 -4.07 -19.41 -1.23
CA GLY A 33 -3.30 -18.61 -2.18
C GLY A 33 -3.74 -17.14 -2.19
N ALA A 34 -5.04 -16.88 -2.16
CA ALA A 34 -5.58 -15.54 -2.08
C ALA A 34 -5.13 -14.81 -0.80
N GLN A 35 -5.10 -15.49 0.36
CA GLN A 35 -4.61 -14.91 1.61
C GLN A 35 -3.13 -14.51 1.52
N MET A 36 -2.27 -15.33 0.89
CA MET A 36 -0.86 -14.98 0.67
C MET A 36 -0.72 -13.72 -0.21
N VAL A 37 -1.53 -13.58 -1.23
CA VAL A 37 -1.54 -12.37 -2.09
C VAL A 37 -2.03 -11.15 -1.31
N LYS A 38 -3.04 -11.30 -0.45
CA LYS A 38 -3.49 -10.23 0.46
C LYS A 38 -2.36 -9.76 1.36
N GLU A 39 -1.56 -10.66 1.89
CA GLU A 39 -0.43 -10.33 2.75
C GLU A 39 0.63 -9.51 1.99
N VAL A 40 0.93 -9.87 0.73
CA VAL A 40 1.84 -9.08 -0.12
C VAL A 40 1.33 -7.65 -0.30
N ALA A 41 0.06 -7.49 -0.66
CA ALA A 41 -0.55 -6.17 -0.84
C ALA A 41 -0.55 -5.36 0.47
N SER A 42 -0.90 -5.98 1.60
CA SER A 42 -0.92 -5.32 2.91
C SER A 42 0.46 -4.87 3.35
N LYS A 43 1.48 -5.73 3.29
CA LYS A 43 2.87 -5.38 3.63
C LYS A 43 3.41 -4.25 2.75
N THR A 44 3.10 -4.25 1.45
CA THR A 44 3.50 -3.17 0.56
C THR A 44 2.84 -1.86 0.96
N ASN A 45 1.56 -1.88 1.30
CA ASN A 45 0.82 -0.72 1.78
C ASN A 45 1.40 -0.17 3.08
N ASP A 46 1.72 -1.03 4.04
CA ASP A 46 2.22 -0.64 5.36
C ASP A 46 3.62 0.00 5.27
N VAL A 47 4.47 -0.46 4.34
CA VAL A 47 5.84 0.04 4.17
C VAL A 47 5.91 1.28 3.27
N ALA A 48 5.16 1.30 2.16
CA ALA A 48 5.29 2.32 1.12
C ALA A 48 4.00 3.13 0.89
N GLY A 49 2.84 2.62 1.25
CA GLY A 49 1.54 3.25 0.98
C GLY A 49 1.14 3.28 -0.49
N ASP A 50 1.98 2.78 -1.40
CA ASP A 50 1.78 2.78 -2.85
C ASP A 50 2.41 1.54 -3.48
N GLY A 51 2.08 1.25 -4.74
CA GLY A 51 2.65 0.13 -5.49
C GLY A 51 2.06 -1.24 -5.15
N THR A 52 0.94 -1.31 -4.45
CA THR A 52 0.29 -2.57 -4.03
C THR A 52 -0.09 -3.46 -5.21
N THR A 53 -0.61 -2.89 -6.28
CA THR A 53 -0.94 -3.62 -7.51
C THR A 53 0.32 -4.16 -8.19
N THR A 54 1.37 -3.34 -8.30
CA THR A 54 2.66 -3.76 -8.87
C THR A 54 3.27 -4.92 -8.08
N ALA A 55 3.27 -4.82 -6.75
CA ALA A 55 3.77 -5.88 -5.87
C ALA A 55 2.98 -7.20 -6.05
N THR A 56 1.65 -7.11 -6.20
CA THR A 56 0.78 -8.26 -6.44
C THR A 56 1.10 -8.94 -7.78
N VAL A 57 1.28 -8.16 -8.85
CA VAL A 57 1.63 -8.68 -10.18
C VAL A 57 3.01 -9.34 -10.15
N LEU A 58 3.99 -8.73 -9.49
CA LEU A 58 5.33 -9.30 -9.34
C LEU A 58 5.29 -10.59 -8.54
N ALA A 59 4.56 -10.63 -7.43
CA ALA A 59 4.39 -11.85 -6.63
C ALA A 59 3.78 -12.99 -7.45
N GLN A 60 2.74 -12.71 -8.24
CA GLN A 60 2.17 -13.70 -9.16
C GLN A 60 3.20 -14.21 -10.16
N ALA A 61 3.96 -13.33 -10.81
CA ALA A 61 4.95 -13.71 -11.80
C ALA A 61 6.06 -14.57 -11.19
N ILE A 62 6.59 -14.18 -10.03
CA ILE A 62 7.64 -14.93 -9.31
C ILE A 62 7.11 -16.31 -8.89
N ALA A 63 5.93 -16.38 -8.29
CA ALA A 63 5.33 -17.64 -7.88
C ALA A 63 5.09 -18.57 -9.06
N ARG A 64 4.54 -18.05 -10.16
CA ARG A 64 4.26 -18.83 -11.37
C ARG A 64 5.52 -19.43 -11.99
N GLU A 65 6.57 -18.63 -12.14
CA GLU A 65 7.83 -19.12 -12.72
C GLU A 65 8.58 -20.05 -11.74
N GLY A 66 8.55 -19.75 -10.44
CA GLY A 66 9.08 -20.63 -9.41
C GLY A 66 8.39 -22.01 -9.38
N CYS A 67 7.06 -22.04 -9.49
CA CYS A 67 6.31 -23.30 -9.54
C CYS A 67 6.66 -24.11 -10.80
N LYS A 68 6.87 -23.48 -11.96
CA LYS A 68 7.34 -24.17 -13.17
C LYS A 68 8.71 -24.81 -12.97
N ALA A 69 9.63 -24.09 -12.36
CA ALA A 69 10.97 -24.59 -12.08
C ALA A 69 10.95 -25.80 -11.14
N VAL A 70 10.15 -25.75 -10.08
CA VAL A 70 9.97 -26.87 -9.14
C VAL A 70 9.30 -28.07 -9.82
N ALA A 71 8.27 -27.83 -10.64
CA ALA A 71 7.61 -28.88 -11.43
C ALA A 71 8.57 -29.55 -12.44
N ALA A 72 9.56 -28.82 -12.92
CA ALA A 72 10.62 -29.33 -13.80
C ALA A 72 11.72 -30.10 -13.02
N GLY A 73 11.59 -30.26 -11.69
CA GLY A 73 12.49 -31.04 -10.86
C GLY A 73 13.58 -30.23 -10.13
N MET A 74 13.54 -28.91 -10.17
CA MET A 74 14.46 -28.08 -9.38
C MET A 74 14.10 -28.13 -7.90
N ASN A 75 15.15 -28.10 -7.05
CA ASN A 75 14.94 -28.05 -5.62
C ASN A 75 14.30 -26.70 -5.20
N PRO A 76 13.13 -26.71 -4.52
CA PRO A 76 12.43 -25.48 -4.16
C PRO A 76 13.25 -24.56 -3.25
N MET A 77 14.13 -25.10 -2.39
CA MET A 77 14.99 -24.30 -1.53
C MET A 77 16.09 -23.59 -2.31
N ASP A 78 16.59 -24.19 -3.38
CA ASP A 78 17.58 -23.56 -4.25
C ASP A 78 16.92 -22.47 -5.12
N VAL A 79 15.71 -22.71 -5.60
CA VAL A 79 14.90 -21.69 -6.28
C VAL A 79 14.67 -20.50 -5.34
N LYS A 80 14.29 -20.75 -4.09
CA LYS A 80 14.10 -19.69 -3.07
C LYS A 80 15.39 -18.89 -2.85
N ARG A 81 16.55 -19.54 -2.70
CA ARG A 81 17.83 -18.85 -2.56
C ARG A 81 18.16 -17.97 -3.76
N GLY A 82 17.87 -18.47 -4.97
CA GLY A 82 18.03 -17.68 -6.21
C GLY A 82 17.15 -16.42 -6.22
N ILE A 83 15.91 -16.55 -5.79
CA ILE A 83 14.97 -15.41 -5.65
C ILE A 83 15.49 -14.39 -4.63
N ASP A 84 15.98 -14.85 -3.48
CA ASP A 84 16.51 -13.96 -2.44
C ASP A 84 17.73 -13.14 -2.96
N ILE A 85 18.67 -13.81 -3.66
CA ILE A 85 19.85 -13.15 -4.24
C ILE A 85 19.43 -12.15 -5.31
N ALA A 86 18.53 -12.53 -6.22
CA ALA A 86 18.04 -11.66 -7.28
C ALA A 86 17.32 -10.45 -6.69
N THR A 87 16.48 -10.64 -5.68
CA THR A 87 15.77 -9.57 -4.98
C THR A 87 16.73 -8.57 -4.34
N ALA A 88 17.75 -9.07 -3.61
CA ALA A 88 18.77 -8.22 -3.01
C ALA A 88 19.49 -7.35 -4.05
N THR A 89 19.90 -7.95 -5.17
CA THR A 89 20.57 -7.26 -6.28
C THR A 89 19.66 -6.19 -6.91
N VAL A 90 18.39 -6.53 -7.17
CA VAL A 90 17.42 -5.57 -7.74
C VAL A 90 17.17 -4.41 -6.79
N VAL A 91 17.02 -4.66 -5.48
CA VAL A 91 16.83 -3.60 -4.48
C VAL A 91 18.04 -2.68 -4.41
N GLU A 92 19.26 -3.22 -4.47
CA GLU A 92 20.49 -2.42 -4.52
C GLU A 92 20.53 -1.50 -5.74
N GLU A 93 20.21 -2.02 -6.92
CA GLU A 93 20.18 -1.23 -8.16
C GLU A 93 19.05 -0.17 -8.14
N LEU A 94 17.87 -0.50 -7.60
CA LEU A 94 16.81 0.47 -7.42
C LEU A 94 17.22 1.62 -6.51
N ASN A 95 17.93 1.33 -5.41
CA ASN A 95 18.44 2.36 -4.50
C ASN A 95 19.48 3.27 -5.19
N LYS A 96 20.36 2.72 -6.04
CA LYS A 96 21.32 3.51 -6.82
C LYS A 96 20.64 4.42 -7.84
N ASN A 97 19.56 3.95 -8.44
CA ASN A 97 18.83 4.69 -9.48
C ASN A 97 17.75 5.61 -8.89
N SER A 98 17.45 5.52 -7.61
CA SER A 98 16.45 6.36 -6.97
C SER A 98 16.90 7.81 -6.88
N LYS A 99 16.00 8.74 -7.21
CA LYS A 99 16.22 10.17 -7.08
C LYS A 99 15.54 10.70 -5.84
N LYS A 100 16.28 11.43 -5.00
CA LYS A 100 15.69 12.13 -3.84
C LYS A 100 14.83 13.29 -4.31
N ILE A 101 13.64 13.39 -3.76
CA ILE A 101 12.72 14.51 -3.99
C ILE A 101 13.23 15.74 -3.24
N THR A 102 13.34 16.87 -3.95
CA THR A 102 13.87 18.12 -3.42
C THR A 102 12.94 19.32 -3.63
N SER A 103 12.10 19.29 -4.65
CA SER A 103 11.25 20.42 -5.02
C SER A 103 9.75 20.12 -4.76
N ARG A 104 8.99 21.21 -4.54
CA ARG A 104 7.52 21.16 -4.44
C ARG A 104 6.86 20.49 -5.65
N ALA A 105 7.37 20.78 -6.85
CA ALA A 105 6.86 20.21 -8.08
C ALA A 105 7.03 18.68 -8.13
N GLU A 106 8.18 18.17 -7.65
CA GLU A 106 8.41 16.73 -7.57
C GLU A 106 7.50 16.06 -6.53
N VAL A 107 7.23 16.72 -5.39
CA VAL A 107 6.24 16.23 -4.40
C VAL A 107 4.85 16.15 -5.03
N ALA A 108 4.42 17.19 -5.75
CA ALA A 108 3.13 17.20 -6.44
C ALA A 108 3.03 16.09 -7.51
N GLN A 109 4.10 15.81 -8.24
CA GLN A 109 4.15 14.72 -9.21
C GLN A 109 3.98 13.35 -8.54
N VAL A 110 4.70 13.09 -7.44
CA VAL A 110 4.56 11.83 -6.68
C VAL A 110 3.15 11.70 -6.11
N GLY A 111 2.63 12.76 -5.49
CA GLY A 111 1.25 12.79 -4.98
C GLY A 111 0.21 12.53 -6.06
N THR A 112 0.40 13.08 -7.27
CA THR A 112 -0.46 12.84 -8.42
C THR A 112 -0.40 11.37 -8.87
N ILE A 113 0.77 10.75 -8.89
CA ILE A 113 0.91 9.32 -9.24
C ILE A 113 0.22 8.45 -8.21
N SER A 114 0.48 8.69 -6.92
CA SER A 114 -0.11 7.91 -5.81
C SER A 114 -1.63 8.06 -5.74
N SER A 115 -2.17 9.20 -6.15
CA SER A 115 -3.63 9.43 -6.26
C SER A 115 -4.25 8.97 -7.59
N ASN A 116 -3.56 8.14 -8.36
CA ASN A 116 -4.04 7.61 -9.64
C ASN A 116 -4.25 8.67 -10.74
N GLY A 117 -3.43 9.71 -10.75
CA GLY A 117 -3.45 10.76 -11.77
C GLY A 117 -4.25 12.02 -11.40
N GLU A 118 -4.78 12.09 -10.19
CA GLU A 118 -5.54 13.25 -9.69
C GLU A 118 -4.59 14.39 -9.32
N LYS A 119 -4.41 15.34 -10.25
CA LYS A 119 -3.47 16.46 -10.07
C LYS A 119 -3.83 17.38 -8.91
N GLU A 120 -5.11 17.59 -8.66
CA GLU A 120 -5.59 18.42 -7.56
C GLU A 120 -5.16 17.88 -6.21
N ILE A 121 -5.23 16.57 -6.02
CA ILE A 121 -4.76 15.88 -4.80
C ILE A 121 -3.24 16.03 -4.69
N GLY A 122 -2.50 15.85 -5.78
CA GLY A 122 -1.06 16.02 -5.79
C GLY A 122 -0.61 17.42 -5.38
N GLU A 123 -1.26 18.45 -5.90
CA GLU A 123 -1.00 19.85 -5.54
C GLU A 123 -1.38 20.16 -4.09
N LEU A 124 -2.50 19.59 -3.62
CA LEU A 124 -2.94 19.75 -2.23
C LEU A 124 -1.92 19.13 -1.26
N LEU A 125 -1.45 17.93 -1.54
CA LEU A 125 -0.40 17.25 -0.76
C LEU A 125 0.91 18.04 -0.77
N ALA A 126 1.31 18.57 -1.93
CA ALA A 126 2.52 19.40 -2.02
C ALA A 126 2.38 20.68 -1.18
N THR A 127 1.22 21.30 -1.16
CA THR A 127 0.91 22.48 -0.34
C THR A 127 0.91 22.12 1.15
N ALA A 128 0.33 20.99 1.52
CA ALA A 128 0.37 20.49 2.89
C ALA A 128 1.81 20.26 3.35
N MET A 129 2.61 19.56 2.55
CA MET A 129 4.03 19.26 2.85
C MET A 129 4.86 20.54 2.99
N GLU A 130 4.58 21.57 2.19
CA GLU A 130 5.25 22.87 2.29
C GLU A 130 4.95 23.58 3.61
N LYS A 131 3.70 23.46 4.11
CA LYS A 131 3.26 24.08 5.36
C LYS A 131 3.78 23.35 6.59
N VAL A 132 3.72 22.02 6.59
CA VAL A 132 4.13 21.22 7.78
C VAL A 132 5.61 20.83 7.76
N GLY A 133 6.28 20.95 6.62
CA GLY A 133 7.68 20.56 6.47
C GLY A 133 7.86 19.04 6.34
N LYS A 134 9.13 18.62 6.21
CA LYS A 134 9.49 17.21 5.97
C LYS A 134 9.22 16.28 7.15
N GLU A 135 9.19 16.83 8.34
CA GLU A 135 8.96 16.09 9.61
C GLU A 135 7.48 16.11 10.02
N GLY A 136 6.65 16.83 9.27
CA GLY A 136 5.22 16.96 9.56
C GLY A 136 4.45 15.70 9.20
N VAL A 137 3.39 15.43 9.95
CA VAL A 137 2.46 14.33 9.69
C VAL A 137 1.28 14.86 8.90
N ILE A 138 0.95 14.17 7.82
CA ILE A 138 -0.22 14.46 6.99
C ILE A 138 -1.19 13.29 7.13
N THR A 139 -2.39 13.57 7.61
CA THR A 139 -3.48 12.61 7.67
C THR A 139 -4.54 12.96 6.64
N VAL A 140 -5.23 11.96 6.11
CA VAL A 140 -6.33 12.11 5.15
C VAL A 140 -7.57 11.53 5.78
N GLU A 141 -8.61 12.35 5.91
CA GLU A 141 -9.88 11.96 6.48
C GLU A 141 -11.02 12.26 5.50
N GLU A 142 -12.12 11.55 5.62
CA GLU A 142 -13.31 11.80 4.83
C GLU A 142 -13.99 13.09 5.31
N ALA A 143 -14.10 14.06 4.42
CA ALA A 143 -14.76 15.34 4.74
C ALA A 143 -16.26 15.14 4.99
N LYS A 144 -16.82 15.90 5.91
CA LYS A 144 -18.25 15.96 6.14
C LYS A 144 -18.97 16.86 5.11
N GLY A 145 -18.21 17.71 4.43
CA GLY A 145 -18.67 18.63 3.38
C GLY A 145 -18.49 18.08 1.97
N LEU A 146 -18.87 18.87 0.99
CA LEU A 146 -18.72 18.56 -0.44
C LEU A 146 -17.36 19.01 -1.00
N GLU A 147 -16.66 19.88 -0.32
CA GLU A 147 -15.39 20.47 -0.75
C GLU A 147 -14.22 19.81 -0.02
N THR A 148 -13.09 19.75 -0.72
CA THR A 148 -11.83 19.27 -0.13
C THR A 148 -11.18 20.44 0.62
N GLU A 149 -10.90 20.24 1.90
CA GLU A 149 -10.31 21.25 2.78
C GLU A 149 -8.92 20.81 3.24
N LEU A 150 -8.05 21.77 3.50
CA LEU A 150 -6.72 21.54 4.07
C LEU A 150 -6.61 22.29 5.39
N ASP A 151 -6.70 21.56 6.48
CA ASP A 151 -6.48 22.08 7.83
C ASP A 151 -5.03 21.88 8.26
N VAL A 152 -4.42 22.93 8.80
CA VAL A 152 -3.06 22.88 9.33
C VAL A 152 -3.10 23.19 10.81
N VAL A 153 -2.60 22.25 11.61
CA VAL A 153 -2.50 22.39 13.05
C VAL A 153 -1.04 22.61 13.44
N GLU A 154 -0.78 23.70 14.14
CA GLU A 154 0.53 23.94 14.71
C GLU A 154 0.65 23.19 16.04
N GLY A 155 1.61 22.29 16.13
CA GLY A 155 1.84 21.44 17.29
C GLY A 155 1.67 19.96 17.00
N MET A 156 1.27 19.20 17.99
CA MET A 156 1.05 17.76 17.87
C MET A 156 -0.36 17.41 18.34
N GLN A 157 -1.11 16.72 17.49
CA GLN A 157 -2.42 16.18 17.84
C GLN A 157 -2.26 14.76 18.37
N PHE A 158 -2.84 14.51 19.53
CA PHE A 158 -2.86 13.17 20.12
C PHE A 158 -4.29 12.66 20.15
N ASP A 159 -4.45 11.40 19.80
CA ASP A 159 -5.67 10.68 20.11
C ASP A 159 -5.78 10.47 21.62
N ARG A 160 -7.01 10.46 22.13
CA ARG A 160 -7.28 10.36 23.56
C ARG A 160 -6.74 9.10 24.21
N GLY A 161 -6.44 8.10 23.41
CA GLY A 161 -5.98 6.80 23.88
C GLY A 161 -7.05 6.04 24.70
N TYR A 162 -6.74 4.83 25.06
CA TYR A 162 -7.61 4.02 25.91
C TYR A 162 -7.42 4.37 27.38
N LEU A 163 -8.52 4.48 28.11
CA LEU A 163 -8.49 4.66 29.57
C LEU A 163 -7.94 3.43 30.31
N SER A 164 -8.00 2.27 29.67
CA SER A 164 -7.45 1.01 30.17
C SER A 164 -7.06 0.11 28.99
N PRO A 165 -5.98 -0.69 29.11
CA PRO A 165 -5.61 -1.70 28.12
C PRO A 165 -6.72 -2.74 27.86
N TYR A 166 -7.63 -2.94 28.79
CA TYR A 166 -8.76 -3.87 28.62
C TYR A 166 -9.81 -3.43 27.61
N PHE A 167 -9.77 -2.18 27.15
CA PHE A 167 -10.66 -1.68 26.10
C PHE A 167 -10.12 -1.95 24.69
N ILE A 168 -8.91 -2.48 24.55
CA ILE A 168 -8.34 -2.84 23.27
C ILE A 168 -9.03 -4.13 22.80
N THR A 169 -9.73 -4.05 21.67
CA THR A 169 -10.40 -5.20 21.05
C THR A 169 -9.52 -5.91 20.04
N ASN A 170 -8.49 -5.24 19.53
CA ASN A 170 -7.45 -5.77 18.67
C ASN A 170 -6.12 -5.11 19.08
N SER A 171 -5.07 -5.92 19.21
CA SER A 171 -3.73 -5.46 19.64
C SER A 171 -2.76 -5.21 18.49
N ASP A 172 -3.22 -5.37 17.23
CA ASP A 172 -2.44 -5.17 16.02
C ASP A 172 -2.53 -3.72 15.53
#